data_f9cd73e33b259907e12074229158d9d9
#
_entry.id   f9cd73e33b259907e12074229158d9d9
#
_cell.length_a   1.000
_cell.length_b   1.000
_cell.length_c   1.000
_cell.angle_alpha   90.00
_cell.angle_beta   90.00
_cell.angle_gamma   90.00
#
_symmetry.space_group_name_H-M   'P 1'
#
loop_
_entity.id
_entity.type
_entity.pdbx_description
1 polymer ?
#
loop_
_entity_poly.entity_id
_entity_poly.type
_entity_poly.pdbx_seq_one_letter_code
_entity_poly.pdbx_strand_id
1 'polypeptide(L)'
;MRIGIFTDTYRPQVNGVVSSITTLERELRKKGHKVYIITTTDPDAPAVEPNVLRIPSMEFKPLPQYRLGLLYSSRIIKKIKKLNLDIIHSQTEWGVGTFARFAAINLEIPLVHTYHTLYEYYTHYITRGHFTVPAKKLAAAISRFYCEKCDALIVPTRKVEDILYSYDVDKVMNIIPTGLDLDRFYRKNYTEEEIKFMRESFGIEENEFLCVYIGRIAQEKSIDVLIDMFSKIKDKTFKFMIVGRGPITEDLKKQAEDLGIADRVIFAGEVPHDKVPVYYQMGDVFLNASISETQGLTFVEAMAAETPVNARYDLNLEDLLVKNEAGLVYRNEEEFVNNIMLLKKDKEFRNNIVKNAFNVSQDYTAEKFGERVEAVYKKTIEEYDINESFTIFRGEKYIQQIRRWTSIKSSGRSPWSK
;
A
#
# COMPACT_ATOMS: atom_id res chain seq x y z
N MET A 1 20.86 2.72 -15.25
CA MET A 1 19.92 3.82 -15.55
C MET A 1 19.96 4.88 -14.45
N ARG A 2 19.55 6.10 -14.78
CA ARG A 2 19.33 7.23 -13.88
C ARG A 2 17.82 7.44 -13.76
N ILE A 3 17.25 7.07 -12.61
CA ILE A 3 15.80 6.94 -12.41
C ILE A 3 15.33 8.08 -11.49
N GLY A 4 14.30 8.81 -11.90
CA GLY A 4 13.65 9.81 -11.06
C GLY A 4 12.33 9.29 -10.50
N ILE A 5 12.24 9.03 -9.20
CA ILE A 5 10.99 8.66 -8.51
C ILE A 5 10.35 9.91 -7.94
N PHE A 6 9.12 10.19 -8.37
CA PHE A 6 8.34 11.37 -8.00
C PHE A 6 7.17 10.97 -7.12
N THR A 7 7.06 11.60 -5.95
CA THR A 7 6.06 11.23 -4.95
C THR A 7 5.68 12.39 -4.04
N ASP A 8 4.42 12.51 -3.66
CA ASP A 8 3.95 13.47 -2.66
C ASP A 8 4.22 13.01 -1.21
N THR A 9 4.53 11.71 -1.01
CA THR A 9 4.78 11.11 0.30
C THR A 9 6.13 10.38 0.30
N TYR A 10 6.99 10.67 1.28
CA TYR A 10 8.30 10.03 1.46
C TYR A 10 8.73 10.15 2.92
N ARG A 11 9.87 9.53 3.29
CA ARG A 11 10.42 9.66 4.65
C ARG A 11 10.47 11.13 5.11
N PRO A 12 10.13 11.45 6.39
CA PRO A 12 9.94 10.54 7.52
C PRO A 12 8.54 9.92 7.64
N GLN A 13 7.61 10.20 6.74
CA GLN A 13 6.27 9.61 6.77
C GLN A 13 6.31 8.07 6.68
N VAL A 14 5.37 7.41 7.38
CA VAL A 14 5.26 5.96 7.43
C VAL A 14 3.90 5.54 6.90
N ASN A 15 3.87 4.94 5.71
CA ASN A 15 2.67 4.37 5.09
C ASN A 15 3.07 3.36 4.00
N GLY A 16 2.10 2.62 3.44
CA GLY A 16 2.35 1.58 2.43
C GLY A 16 3.04 2.09 1.16
N VAL A 17 2.74 3.33 0.72
CA VAL A 17 3.36 3.95 -0.47
C VAL A 17 4.83 4.24 -0.19
N VAL A 18 5.15 4.81 0.97
CA VAL A 18 6.55 5.07 1.39
C VAL A 18 7.33 3.75 1.49
N SER A 19 6.73 2.71 2.07
CA SER A 19 7.35 1.38 2.14
C SER A 19 7.64 0.82 0.75
N SER A 20 6.70 0.93 -0.20
CA SER A 20 6.90 0.51 -1.59
C SER A 20 8.05 1.27 -2.25
N ILE A 21 8.05 2.61 -2.15
CA ILE A 21 9.08 3.46 -2.74
C ILE A 21 10.46 3.15 -2.17
N THR A 22 10.59 3.03 -0.87
CA THR A 22 11.88 2.79 -0.21
C THR A 22 12.42 1.38 -0.51
N THR A 23 11.54 0.40 -0.64
CA THR A 23 11.90 -0.94 -1.10
C THR A 23 12.38 -0.90 -2.55
N LEU A 24 11.63 -0.27 -3.45
CA LEU A 24 12.02 -0.13 -4.85
C LEU A 24 13.35 0.61 -5.01
N GLU A 25 13.52 1.74 -4.32
CA GLU A 25 14.77 2.51 -4.31
C GLU A 25 15.96 1.64 -3.92
N ARG A 26 15.83 0.88 -2.82
CA ARG A 26 16.88 -0.01 -2.33
C ARG A 26 17.26 -1.08 -3.36
N GLU A 27 16.27 -1.76 -3.94
CA GLU A 27 16.53 -2.85 -4.89
C GLU A 27 17.12 -2.33 -6.21
N LEU A 28 16.64 -1.19 -6.72
CA LEU A 28 17.22 -0.57 -7.90
C LEU A 28 18.67 -0.11 -7.67
N ARG A 29 18.98 0.41 -6.47
CA ARG A 29 20.35 0.78 -6.11
C ARG A 29 21.27 -0.44 -6.00
N LYS A 30 20.82 -1.56 -5.43
CA LYS A 30 21.56 -2.84 -5.40
C LYS A 30 21.94 -3.31 -6.81
N LYS A 31 21.06 -3.06 -7.81
CA LYS A 31 21.30 -3.38 -9.21
C LYS A 31 22.18 -2.35 -9.96
N GLY A 32 22.78 -1.39 -9.23
CA GLY A 32 23.70 -0.39 -9.78
C GLY A 32 23.04 0.82 -10.44
N HIS A 33 21.71 1.01 -10.30
CA HIS A 33 21.04 2.19 -10.83
C HIS A 33 21.25 3.40 -9.93
N LYS A 34 21.25 4.61 -10.54
CA LYS A 34 21.23 5.88 -9.80
C LYS A 34 19.79 6.32 -9.62
N VAL A 35 19.27 6.24 -8.40
CA VAL A 35 17.90 6.62 -8.07
C VAL A 35 17.88 7.97 -7.38
N TYR A 36 17.04 8.88 -7.89
CA TYR A 36 16.78 10.21 -7.34
C TYR A 36 15.32 10.28 -6.90
N ILE A 37 15.09 10.75 -5.69
CA ILE A 37 13.74 10.96 -5.15
C ILE A 37 13.38 12.44 -5.28
N ILE A 38 12.26 12.74 -5.90
CA ILE A 38 11.69 14.08 -5.99
C ILE A 38 10.40 14.07 -5.17
N THR A 39 10.38 14.83 -4.06
CA THR A 39 9.27 14.79 -3.11
C THR A 39 8.98 16.16 -2.48
N THR A 40 7.97 16.22 -1.63
CA THR A 40 7.58 17.44 -0.91
C THR A 40 8.58 17.79 0.21
N THR A 41 8.64 19.08 0.59
CA THR A 41 9.26 19.48 1.86
C THR A 41 8.50 18.88 3.03
N ASP A 42 9.22 18.48 4.07
CA ASP A 42 8.66 17.96 5.32
C ASP A 42 9.46 18.57 6.49
N PRO A 43 8.81 19.13 7.53
CA PRO A 43 9.49 19.74 8.66
C PRO A 43 10.42 18.80 9.43
N ASP A 44 10.05 17.52 9.50
CA ASP A 44 10.79 16.50 10.26
C ASP A 44 11.87 15.81 9.43
N ALA A 45 11.99 16.17 8.14
CA ALA A 45 12.99 15.61 7.26
C ALA A 45 14.37 16.25 7.49
N PRO A 46 15.48 15.48 7.28
CA PRO A 46 16.81 16.04 7.28
C PRO A 46 16.96 17.19 6.28
N ALA A 47 17.72 18.23 6.66
CA ALA A 47 17.95 19.41 5.81
C ALA A 47 18.66 19.06 4.49
N VAL A 48 19.48 18.01 4.48
CA VAL A 48 20.21 17.50 3.30
C VAL A 48 20.10 15.98 3.28
N GLU A 49 19.60 15.46 2.18
CA GLU A 49 19.53 14.01 1.93
C GLU A 49 20.19 13.70 0.57
N PRO A 50 21.14 12.76 0.50
CA PRO A 50 21.76 12.36 -0.76
C PRO A 50 20.72 11.86 -1.78
N ASN A 51 20.72 12.44 -2.99
CA ASN A 51 19.81 12.07 -4.09
C ASN A 51 18.31 12.33 -3.80
N VAL A 52 17.97 13.12 -2.81
CA VAL A 52 16.58 13.56 -2.56
C VAL A 52 16.47 15.06 -2.86
N LEU A 53 15.55 15.41 -3.74
CA LEU A 53 15.20 16.78 -4.07
C LEU A 53 13.81 17.09 -3.50
N ARG A 54 13.78 17.86 -2.42
CA ARG A 54 12.51 18.31 -1.84
C ARG A 54 12.05 19.59 -2.53
N ILE A 55 10.80 19.55 -3.03
CA ILE A 55 10.17 20.71 -3.66
C ILE A 55 9.26 21.44 -2.67
N PRO A 56 9.11 22.78 -2.76
CA PRO A 56 8.24 23.53 -1.88
C PRO A 56 6.82 22.95 -1.86
N SER A 57 6.25 22.84 -0.68
CA SER A 57 4.91 22.29 -0.46
C SER A 57 4.21 23.00 0.70
N MET A 58 2.89 22.87 0.74
CA MET A 58 2.06 23.35 1.85
C MET A 58 1.30 22.18 2.48
N GLU A 59 0.95 22.32 3.74
CA GLU A 59 0.11 21.38 4.46
C GLU A 59 -1.28 21.29 3.81
N PHE A 60 -1.80 20.07 3.67
CA PHE A 60 -3.17 19.86 3.23
C PHE A 60 -4.10 19.87 4.44
N LYS A 61 -4.68 21.03 4.75
CA LYS A 61 -5.49 21.27 5.96
C LYS A 61 -6.53 20.20 6.29
N PRO A 62 -7.27 19.61 5.31
CA PRO A 62 -8.24 18.55 5.61
C PRO A 62 -7.60 17.26 6.13
N LEU A 63 -6.35 16.98 5.76
CA LEU A 63 -5.55 15.82 6.18
C LEU A 63 -4.11 16.28 6.42
N PRO A 64 -3.79 16.84 7.61
CA PRO A 64 -2.53 17.53 7.88
C PRO A 64 -1.28 16.67 7.72
N GLN A 65 -1.42 15.35 7.79
CA GLN A 65 -0.33 14.40 7.53
C GLN A 65 0.11 14.36 6.05
N TYR A 66 -0.65 14.98 5.14
CA TYR A 66 -0.30 15.09 3.71
C TYR A 66 0.10 16.50 3.35
N ARG A 67 1.00 16.62 2.37
CA ARG A 67 1.48 17.90 1.85
C ARG A 67 1.23 17.99 0.35
N LEU A 68 0.83 19.15 -0.12
CA LEU A 68 0.64 19.44 -1.54
C LEU A 68 1.89 20.12 -2.09
N GLY A 69 2.58 19.43 -3.00
CA GLY A 69 3.73 19.98 -3.72
C GLY A 69 3.32 20.96 -4.82
N LEU A 70 4.29 21.74 -5.30
CA LEU A 70 4.08 22.62 -6.44
C LEU A 70 3.78 21.80 -7.70
N LEU A 71 2.75 22.19 -8.44
CA LEU A 71 2.35 21.55 -9.69
C LEU A 71 3.35 21.79 -10.83
N TYR A 72 4.04 22.95 -10.83
CA TYR A 72 5.02 23.30 -11.84
C TYR A 72 6.05 24.32 -11.31
N SER A 73 7.32 24.16 -11.72
CA SER A 73 8.39 25.11 -11.48
C SER A 73 9.51 24.94 -12.51
N SER A 74 9.69 25.95 -13.36
CA SER A 74 10.77 25.98 -14.34
C SER A 74 12.17 25.94 -13.69
N ARG A 75 12.31 26.54 -12.51
CA ARG A 75 13.57 26.51 -11.74
C ARG A 75 13.91 25.08 -11.28
N ILE A 76 12.89 24.32 -10.85
CA ILE A 76 13.08 22.93 -10.41
C ILE A 76 13.33 22.03 -11.62
N ILE A 77 12.61 22.22 -12.74
CA ILE A 77 12.88 21.50 -14.01
C ILE A 77 14.34 21.66 -14.43
N LYS A 78 14.90 22.88 -14.35
CA LYS A 78 16.32 23.12 -14.66
C LYS A 78 17.27 22.34 -13.71
N LYS A 79 16.89 22.14 -12.44
CA LYS A 79 17.68 21.31 -11.51
C LYS A 79 17.58 19.84 -11.88
N ILE A 80 16.38 19.35 -12.20
CA ILE A 80 16.15 17.95 -12.59
C ILE A 80 16.86 17.62 -13.91
N LYS A 81 16.87 18.55 -14.87
CA LYS A 81 17.61 18.37 -16.12
C LYS A 81 19.08 18.03 -15.93
N LYS A 82 19.72 18.59 -14.88
CA LYS A 82 21.13 18.29 -14.54
C LYS A 82 21.33 16.87 -14.00
N LEU A 83 20.27 16.19 -13.59
CA LEU A 83 20.32 14.80 -13.15
C LEU A 83 20.48 13.83 -14.32
N ASN A 84 20.18 14.25 -15.55
CA ASN A 84 20.21 13.45 -16.77
C ASN A 84 19.45 12.12 -16.57
N LEU A 85 18.17 12.22 -16.21
CA LEU A 85 17.32 11.05 -15.97
C LEU A 85 17.04 10.33 -17.29
N ASP A 86 17.05 9.01 -17.25
CA ASP A 86 16.64 8.13 -18.36
C ASP A 86 15.14 7.87 -18.34
N ILE A 87 14.53 7.93 -17.15
CA ILE A 87 13.11 7.63 -16.93
C ILE A 87 12.59 8.35 -15.68
N ILE A 88 11.32 8.72 -15.72
CA ILE A 88 10.56 9.22 -14.56
C ILE A 88 9.54 8.17 -14.14
N HIS A 89 9.44 7.92 -12.82
CA HIS A 89 8.42 7.08 -12.24
C HIS A 89 7.59 7.88 -11.21
N SER A 90 6.32 8.13 -11.52
CA SER A 90 5.36 8.78 -10.63
C SER A 90 4.68 7.77 -9.72
N GLN A 91 4.66 8.03 -8.41
CA GLN A 91 4.10 7.14 -7.40
C GLN A 91 2.80 7.69 -6.77
N THR A 92 2.44 8.93 -7.12
CA THR A 92 1.24 9.60 -6.60
C THR A 92 0.59 10.44 -7.69
N GLU A 93 -0.67 10.83 -7.50
CA GLU A 93 -1.50 11.55 -8.46
C GLU A 93 -1.60 13.06 -8.18
N TRP A 94 -1.10 13.51 -7.01
CA TRP A 94 -1.27 14.90 -6.57
C TRP A 94 -0.20 15.85 -7.12
N GLY A 95 0.26 16.79 -6.31
CA GLY A 95 1.17 17.85 -6.73
C GLY A 95 2.43 17.37 -7.41
N VAL A 96 3.19 16.50 -6.76
CA VAL A 96 4.46 15.96 -7.30
C VAL A 96 4.21 14.98 -8.45
N GLY A 97 3.14 14.20 -8.39
CA GLY A 97 2.75 13.32 -9.50
C GLY A 97 2.35 14.10 -10.75
N THR A 98 1.64 15.23 -10.59
CA THR A 98 1.38 16.17 -11.71
C THR A 98 2.68 16.78 -12.21
N PHE A 99 3.57 17.18 -11.30
CA PHE A 99 4.87 17.75 -11.66
C PHE A 99 5.75 16.75 -12.43
N ALA A 100 5.68 15.44 -12.10
CA ALA A 100 6.37 14.38 -12.83
C ALA A 100 6.01 14.38 -14.31
N ARG A 101 4.73 14.54 -14.65
CA ARG A 101 4.24 14.61 -16.05
C ARG A 101 4.81 15.81 -16.78
N PHE A 102 4.80 16.99 -16.14
CA PHE A 102 5.42 18.16 -16.74
C PHE A 102 6.93 18.00 -16.91
N ALA A 103 7.60 17.33 -15.97
CA ALA A 103 9.02 17.06 -16.07
C ALA A 103 9.32 16.12 -17.25
N ALA A 104 8.55 15.04 -17.41
CA ALA A 104 8.68 14.09 -18.52
C ALA A 104 8.56 14.78 -19.88
N ILE A 105 7.51 15.61 -20.06
CA ILE A 105 7.30 16.38 -21.28
C ILE A 105 8.45 17.35 -21.54
N ASN A 106 8.89 18.14 -20.53
CA ASN A 106 9.92 19.15 -20.73
C ASN A 106 11.33 18.56 -20.94
N LEU A 107 11.55 17.35 -20.47
CA LEU A 107 12.83 16.66 -20.57
C LEU A 107 12.86 15.64 -21.72
N GLU A 108 11.70 15.39 -22.33
CA GLU A 108 11.54 14.44 -23.45
C GLU A 108 12.01 13.03 -23.04
N ILE A 109 11.55 12.55 -21.87
CA ILE A 109 11.89 11.23 -21.33
C ILE A 109 10.63 10.48 -20.89
N PRO A 110 10.64 9.12 -20.93
CA PRO A 110 9.47 8.31 -20.63
C PRO A 110 8.99 8.46 -19.19
N LEU A 111 7.66 8.31 -19.00
CA LEU A 111 6.96 8.35 -17.72
C LEU A 111 6.29 7.01 -17.41
N VAL A 112 6.71 6.37 -16.35
CA VAL A 112 5.98 5.27 -15.71
C VAL A 112 5.11 5.82 -14.58
N HIS A 113 3.94 5.25 -14.36
CA HIS A 113 3.09 5.56 -13.21
C HIS A 113 2.71 4.30 -12.46
N THR A 114 2.85 4.30 -11.13
CA THR A 114 2.26 3.25 -10.26
C THR A 114 1.04 3.81 -9.55
N TYR A 115 -0.08 3.11 -9.70
CA TYR A 115 -1.34 3.44 -9.04
C TYR A 115 -1.45 2.68 -7.71
N HIS A 116 -1.36 3.40 -6.59
CA HIS A 116 -1.32 2.80 -5.25
C HIS A 116 -2.64 2.86 -4.50
N THR A 117 -3.50 3.85 -4.77
CA THR A 117 -4.61 4.19 -3.89
C THR A 117 -5.95 4.14 -4.61
N LEU A 118 -6.84 3.28 -4.14
CA LEU A 118 -8.23 3.27 -4.58
C LEU A 118 -8.99 4.42 -3.90
N TYR A 119 -9.02 5.59 -4.54
CA TYR A 119 -9.63 6.81 -4.00
C TYR A 119 -11.11 6.65 -3.67
N GLU A 120 -11.80 5.74 -4.34
CA GLU A 120 -13.20 5.44 -4.09
C GLU A 120 -13.46 5.07 -2.62
N TYR A 121 -12.57 4.27 -2.01
CA TYR A 121 -12.70 3.85 -0.61
C TYR A 121 -12.43 4.98 0.40
N TYR A 122 -11.80 6.07 -0.03
CA TYR A 122 -11.50 7.23 0.82
C TYR A 122 -12.49 8.39 0.65
N THR A 123 -13.43 8.30 -0.30
CA THR A 123 -14.41 9.38 -0.55
C THR A 123 -15.28 9.67 0.67
N HIS A 124 -15.59 8.67 1.51
CA HIS A 124 -16.40 8.87 2.72
C HIS A 124 -15.67 9.71 3.79
N TYR A 125 -14.35 9.67 3.88
CA TYR A 125 -13.58 10.53 4.79
C TYR A 125 -13.64 11.99 4.37
N ILE A 126 -13.64 12.27 3.07
CA ILE A 126 -13.69 13.64 2.54
C ILE A 126 -15.12 14.19 2.58
N THR A 127 -16.12 13.37 2.26
CA THR A 127 -17.53 13.79 2.12
C THR A 127 -18.36 13.63 3.38
N ARG A 128 -17.80 13.05 4.46
CA ARG A 128 -18.53 12.70 5.70
C ARG A 128 -19.84 11.94 5.43
N GLY A 129 -19.84 11.08 4.41
CA GLY A 129 -21.00 10.29 4.00
C GLY A 129 -22.00 11.01 3.10
N HIS A 130 -21.79 12.30 2.78
CA HIS A 130 -22.64 13.06 1.85
C HIS A 130 -22.00 13.10 0.45
N PHE A 131 -22.84 13.13 -0.61
CA PHE A 131 -22.37 13.22 -2.02
C PHE A 131 -21.44 12.10 -2.51
N THR A 132 -21.69 10.87 -2.09
CA THR A 132 -20.84 9.71 -2.46
C THR A 132 -20.76 9.46 -3.97
N VAL A 133 -21.87 9.58 -4.71
CA VAL A 133 -21.91 9.31 -6.16
C VAL A 133 -21.10 10.33 -6.97
N PRO A 134 -21.24 11.67 -6.77
CA PRO A 134 -20.39 12.65 -7.46
C PRO A 134 -18.90 12.49 -7.10
N ALA A 135 -18.59 12.16 -5.83
CA ALA A 135 -17.21 11.95 -5.38
C ALA A 135 -16.58 10.74 -6.05
N LYS A 136 -17.31 9.62 -6.22
CA LYS A 136 -16.84 8.44 -6.95
C LYS A 136 -16.55 8.75 -8.42
N LYS A 137 -17.45 9.47 -9.10
CA LYS A 137 -17.23 9.90 -10.49
C LYS A 137 -16.00 10.79 -10.64
N LEU A 138 -15.77 11.69 -9.68
CA LEU A 138 -14.57 12.54 -9.66
C LEU A 138 -13.31 11.70 -9.43
N ALA A 139 -13.34 10.77 -8.49
CA ALA A 139 -12.23 9.84 -8.23
C ALA A 139 -11.90 9.02 -9.49
N ALA A 140 -12.90 8.48 -10.18
CA ALA A 140 -12.73 7.75 -11.43
C ALA A 140 -12.11 8.63 -12.53
N ALA A 141 -12.61 9.87 -12.72
CA ALA A 141 -12.07 10.80 -13.71
C ALA A 141 -10.60 11.19 -13.43
N ILE A 142 -10.26 11.43 -12.17
CA ILE A 142 -8.88 11.70 -11.73
C ILE A 142 -8.01 10.48 -12.00
N SER A 143 -8.42 9.29 -11.55
CA SER A 143 -7.68 8.04 -11.76
C SER A 143 -7.44 7.79 -13.24
N ARG A 144 -8.48 7.90 -14.07
CA ARG A 144 -8.37 7.76 -15.53
C ARG A 144 -7.35 8.72 -16.12
N PHE A 145 -7.44 10.01 -15.78
CA PHE A 145 -6.50 11.03 -16.28
C PHE A 145 -5.03 10.65 -15.97
N TYR A 146 -4.75 10.24 -14.75
CA TYR A 146 -3.38 9.91 -14.35
C TYR A 146 -2.90 8.58 -14.95
N CYS A 147 -3.76 7.58 -15.06
CA CYS A 147 -3.41 6.28 -15.62
C CYS A 147 -3.21 6.33 -17.14
N GLU A 148 -4.01 7.10 -17.88
CA GLU A 148 -3.87 7.22 -19.35
C GLU A 148 -2.68 8.10 -19.74
N LYS A 149 -2.32 9.10 -18.95
CA LYS A 149 -1.26 10.07 -19.27
C LYS A 149 0.13 9.64 -18.75
N CYS A 150 0.55 8.43 -19.06
CA CYS A 150 1.88 7.89 -18.81
C CYS A 150 2.26 6.94 -19.96
N ASP A 151 3.52 6.60 -20.13
CA ASP A 151 3.98 5.65 -21.16
C ASP A 151 3.75 4.20 -20.71
N ALA A 152 3.98 3.89 -19.42
CA ALA A 152 3.63 2.60 -18.84
C ALA A 152 2.90 2.77 -17.49
N LEU A 153 1.93 1.87 -17.23
CA LEU A 153 1.14 1.85 -16.01
C LEU A 153 1.42 0.56 -15.23
N ILE A 154 1.69 0.72 -13.92
CA ILE A 154 1.85 -0.37 -12.96
C ILE A 154 0.70 -0.33 -11.98
N VAL A 155 0.12 -1.49 -11.68
CA VAL A 155 -0.92 -1.69 -10.67
C VAL A 155 -0.54 -2.84 -9.74
N PRO A 156 -0.89 -2.80 -8.45
CA PRO A 156 -0.45 -3.81 -7.49
C PRO A 156 -1.16 -5.16 -7.63
N THR A 157 -2.41 -5.18 -8.10
CA THR A 157 -3.24 -6.39 -8.14
C THR A 157 -4.24 -6.36 -9.29
N ARG A 158 -4.78 -7.54 -9.64
CA ARG A 158 -5.87 -7.68 -10.61
C ARG A 158 -7.14 -6.93 -10.19
N LYS A 159 -7.46 -6.90 -8.89
CA LYS A 159 -8.59 -6.10 -8.38
C LYS A 159 -8.46 -4.62 -8.77
N VAL A 160 -7.27 -4.06 -8.64
CA VAL A 160 -7.01 -2.67 -9.01
C VAL A 160 -7.12 -2.48 -10.52
N GLU A 161 -6.60 -3.43 -11.30
CA GLU A 161 -6.74 -3.44 -12.77
C GLU A 161 -8.23 -3.44 -13.19
N ASP A 162 -9.04 -4.34 -12.64
CA ASP A 162 -10.48 -4.45 -12.93
C ASP A 162 -11.23 -3.16 -12.57
N ILE A 163 -10.89 -2.56 -11.43
CA ILE A 163 -11.48 -1.28 -11.01
C ILE A 163 -11.10 -0.15 -11.98
N LEU A 164 -9.85 -0.08 -12.43
CA LEU A 164 -9.44 0.94 -13.39
C LEU A 164 -10.09 0.74 -14.76
N TYR A 165 -10.28 -0.50 -15.21
CA TYR A 165 -11.09 -0.77 -16.40
C TYR A 165 -12.55 -0.29 -16.21
N SER A 166 -13.13 -0.45 -15.03
CA SER A 166 -14.47 0.08 -14.73
C SER A 166 -14.55 1.62 -14.73
N TYR A 167 -13.39 2.30 -14.64
CA TYR A 167 -13.26 3.76 -14.79
C TYR A 167 -12.94 4.17 -16.23
N ASP A 168 -13.10 3.28 -17.20
CA ASP A 168 -12.80 3.47 -18.62
C ASP A 168 -11.30 3.80 -18.88
N VAL A 169 -10.39 3.28 -18.08
CA VAL A 169 -8.95 3.36 -18.37
C VAL A 169 -8.63 2.39 -19.49
N ASP A 170 -8.35 2.92 -20.68
CA ASP A 170 -7.98 2.13 -21.86
C ASP A 170 -6.45 2.08 -22.00
N LYS A 171 -5.80 1.29 -21.14
CA LYS A 171 -4.35 1.12 -21.14
C LYS A 171 -3.96 -0.27 -20.63
N VAL A 172 -2.97 -0.88 -21.28
CA VAL A 172 -2.35 -2.12 -20.78
C VAL A 172 -1.66 -1.83 -19.45
N MET A 173 -1.97 -2.66 -18.45
CA MET A 173 -1.46 -2.51 -17.10
C MET A 173 -0.46 -3.62 -16.80
N ASN A 174 0.63 -3.26 -16.11
CA ASN A 174 1.59 -4.22 -15.58
C ASN A 174 1.21 -4.54 -14.14
N ILE A 175 0.74 -5.75 -13.87
CA ILE A 175 0.41 -6.17 -12.50
C ILE A 175 1.71 -6.52 -11.79
N ILE A 176 2.16 -5.62 -10.91
CA ILE A 176 3.40 -5.78 -10.14
C ILE A 176 3.10 -5.44 -8.68
N PRO A 177 2.93 -6.45 -7.83
CA PRO A 177 2.73 -6.23 -6.41
C PRO A 177 3.96 -5.60 -5.76
N THR A 178 3.75 -4.75 -4.76
CA THR A 178 4.81 -4.22 -3.91
C THR A 178 5.56 -5.35 -3.23
N GLY A 179 6.87 -5.32 -3.32
CA GLY A 179 7.74 -6.30 -2.68
C GLY A 179 8.01 -5.98 -1.22
N LEU A 180 8.24 -7.02 -0.45
CA LEU A 180 8.51 -6.98 0.98
C LEU A 180 9.89 -7.56 1.29
N ASP A 181 10.48 -7.08 2.38
CA ASP A 181 11.66 -7.68 2.99
C ASP A 181 11.23 -8.86 3.86
N LEU A 182 11.03 -10.01 3.21
CA LEU A 182 10.43 -11.19 3.82
C LEU A 182 11.39 -11.99 4.69
N ASP A 183 12.70 -11.83 4.52
CA ASP A 183 13.72 -12.62 5.24
C ASP A 183 13.50 -12.58 6.75
N ARG A 184 13.16 -11.42 7.30
CA ARG A 184 12.93 -11.24 8.74
C ARG A 184 11.68 -11.97 9.27
N PHE A 185 10.75 -12.36 8.40
CA PHE A 185 9.53 -13.08 8.77
C PHE A 185 9.72 -14.61 8.78
N TYR A 186 10.76 -15.14 8.16
CA TYR A 186 10.93 -16.57 8.01
C TYR A 186 11.05 -17.27 9.36
N ARG A 187 10.29 -18.37 9.52
CA ARG A 187 10.27 -19.21 10.73
C ARG A 187 11.65 -19.63 11.20
N LYS A 188 12.56 -19.92 10.30
CA LYS A 188 13.95 -20.34 10.59
C LYS A 188 14.77 -19.35 11.42
N ASN A 189 14.33 -18.10 11.53
CA ASN A 189 15.01 -17.04 12.28
C ASN A 189 14.56 -16.98 13.75
N TYR A 190 13.62 -17.83 14.16
CA TYR A 190 13.02 -17.81 15.50
C TYR A 190 13.08 -19.20 16.10
N THR A 191 13.55 -19.31 17.35
CA THR A 191 13.54 -20.56 18.10
C THR A 191 12.18 -20.81 18.76
N GLU A 192 11.88 -22.07 19.05
CA GLU A 192 10.64 -22.42 19.78
C GLU A 192 10.64 -21.79 21.19
N GLU A 193 11.82 -21.69 21.83
CA GLU A 193 11.99 -21.07 23.14
C GLU A 193 11.66 -19.57 23.10
N GLU A 194 12.09 -18.83 22.05
CA GLU A 194 11.78 -17.42 21.89
C GLU A 194 10.28 -17.20 21.70
N ILE A 195 9.64 -18.03 20.89
CA ILE A 195 8.19 -17.93 20.63
C ILE A 195 7.40 -18.28 21.90
N LYS A 196 7.81 -19.35 22.59
CA LYS A 196 7.19 -19.75 23.85
C LYS A 196 7.30 -18.65 24.89
N PHE A 197 8.50 -18.09 25.08
CA PHE A 197 8.73 -16.97 26.00
C PHE A 197 7.84 -15.77 25.69
N MET A 198 7.71 -15.43 24.40
CA MET A 198 6.82 -14.33 23.97
C MET A 198 5.35 -14.65 24.26
N ARG A 199 4.88 -15.87 23.99
CA ARG A 199 3.50 -16.28 24.34
C ARG A 199 3.24 -16.20 25.84
N GLU A 200 4.15 -16.73 26.67
CA GLU A 200 4.08 -16.69 28.12
C GLU A 200 4.04 -15.25 28.68
N SER A 201 4.78 -14.30 28.05
CA SER A 201 4.78 -12.89 28.45
C SER A 201 3.42 -12.20 28.30
N PHE A 202 2.53 -12.75 27.46
CA PHE A 202 1.15 -12.32 27.28
C PHE A 202 0.13 -13.22 28.01
N GLY A 203 0.60 -14.15 28.85
CA GLY A 203 -0.26 -15.09 29.58
C GLY A 203 -0.93 -16.13 28.68
N ILE A 204 -0.32 -16.46 27.53
CA ILE A 204 -0.84 -17.45 26.58
C ILE A 204 -0.20 -18.81 26.90
N GLU A 205 -1.02 -19.79 27.22
CA GLU A 205 -0.58 -21.15 27.57
C GLU A 205 -0.26 -21.98 26.31
N GLU A 206 0.51 -23.05 26.48
CA GLU A 206 0.97 -23.90 25.37
C GLU A 206 -0.18 -24.62 24.65
N ASN A 207 -1.25 -24.96 25.37
CA ASN A 207 -2.46 -25.61 24.83
C ASN A 207 -3.47 -24.63 24.23
N GLU A 208 -3.25 -23.32 24.33
CA GLU A 208 -4.13 -22.30 23.77
C GLU A 208 -3.83 -22.03 22.29
N PHE A 209 -4.89 -21.86 21.50
CA PHE A 209 -4.82 -21.54 20.08
C PHE A 209 -4.94 -20.04 19.88
N LEU A 210 -3.87 -19.42 19.40
CA LEU A 210 -3.76 -17.98 19.26
C LEU A 210 -4.14 -17.49 17.86
N CYS A 211 -5.25 -16.78 17.76
CA CYS A 211 -5.59 -15.97 16.60
C CYS A 211 -4.88 -14.62 16.70
N VAL A 212 -4.28 -14.11 15.62
CA VAL A 212 -3.62 -12.80 15.62
C VAL A 212 -4.18 -11.89 14.53
N TYR A 213 -4.35 -10.61 14.85
CA TYR A 213 -4.51 -9.52 13.89
C TYR A 213 -3.33 -8.55 14.06
N ILE A 214 -2.74 -8.11 12.96
CA ILE A 214 -1.60 -7.19 12.98
C ILE A 214 -1.85 -6.07 11.99
N GLY A 215 -1.89 -4.82 12.46
CA GLY A 215 -2.12 -3.67 11.62
C GLY A 215 -2.70 -2.46 12.35
N ARG A 216 -2.96 -1.39 11.60
CA ARG A 216 -3.60 -0.18 12.14
C ARG A 216 -5.03 -0.50 12.60
N ILE A 217 -5.39 -0.04 13.81
CA ILE A 217 -6.73 -0.24 14.36
C ILE A 217 -7.64 0.91 13.92
N ALA A 218 -8.34 0.71 12.80
CA ALA A 218 -9.20 1.71 12.17
C ALA A 218 -10.46 1.07 11.57
N GLN A 219 -11.50 1.87 11.38
CA GLN A 219 -12.82 1.41 10.95
C GLN A 219 -12.78 0.58 9.66
N GLU A 220 -11.96 0.99 8.67
CA GLU A 220 -11.85 0.30 7.39
C GLU A 220 -11.20 -1.08 7.49
N LYS A 221 -10.63 -1.45 8.64
CA LYS A 221 -10.04 -2.78 8.89
C LYS A 221 -11.04 -3.78 9.46
N SER A 222 -12.23 -3.31 9.85
CA SER A 222 -13.35 -4.15 10.31
C SER A 222 -12.98 -5.12 11.43
N ILE A 223 -12.18 -4.66 12.41
CA ILE A 223 -11.73 -5.49 13.54
C ILE A 223 -12.89 -5.78 14.48
N ASP A 224 -13.87 -4.89 14.56
CA ASP A 224 -15.15 -5.06 15.22
C ASP A 224 -15.86 -6.33 14.74
N VAL A 225 -15.88 -6.57 13.42
CA VAL A 225 -16.44 -7.80 12.82
C VAL A 225 -15.64 -9.03 13.25
N LEU A 226 -14.30 -8.95 13.37
CA LEU A 226 -13.49 -10.08 13.86
C LEU A 226 -13.81 -10.42 15.30
N ILE A 227 -13.99 -9.42 16.18
CA ILE A 227 -14.35 -9.61 17.60
C ILE A 227 -15.73 -10.25 17.71
N ASP A 228 -16.72 -9.78 16.94
CA ASP A 228 -18.05 -10.37 16.90
C ASP A 228 -18.02 -11.87 16.51
N MET A 229 -17.34 -12.19 15.41
CA MET A 229 -17.21 -13.56 14.94
C MET A 229 -16.40 -14.43 15.91
N PHE A 230 -15.33 -13.91 16.51
CA PHE A 230 -14.53 -14.61 17.50
C PHE A 230 -15.35 -14.94 18.76
N SER A 231 -16.32 -14.10 19.15
CA SER A 231 -17.22 -14.35 20.29
C SER A 231 -18.06 -15.62 20.16
N LYS A 232 -18.24 -16.12 18.92
CA LYS A 232 -19.01 -17.34 18.62
C LYS A 232 -18.21 -18.61 18.87
N ILE A 233 -16.89 -18.52 18.97
CA ILE A 233 -16.03 -19.63 19.36
C ILE A 233 -16.22 -19.86 20.88
N LYS A 234 -16.87 -20.98 21.24
CA LYS A 234 -17.19 -21.27 22.66
C LYS A 234 -16.03 -21.91 23.44
N ASP A 235 -15.09 -22.53 22.73
CA ASP A 235 -13.89 -23.12 23.32
C ASP A 235 -12.99 -22.02 23.91
N LYS A 236 -12.81 -22.04 25.23
CA LYS A 236 -12.03 -21.03 25.97
C LYS A 236 -10.52 -21.11 25.75
N THR A 237 -10.04 -22.17 25.11
CA THR A 237 -8.62 -22.31 24.76
C THR A 237 -8.22 -21.46 23.55
N PHE A 238 -9.18 -20.76 22.92
CA PHE A 238 -8.87 -19.80 21.86
C PHE A 238 -8.64 -18.41 22.46
N LYS A 239 -7.53 -17.78 22.05
CA LYS A 239 -7.20 -16.39 22.35
C LYS A 239 -7.14 -15.58 21.07
N PHE A 240 -7.46 -14.29 21.15
CA PHE A 240 -7.35 -13.37 20.03
C PHE A 240 -6.47 -12.18 20.40
N MET A 241 -5.32 -12.05 19.75
CA MET A 241 -4.40 -10.95 19.97
C MET A 241 -4.53 -9.92 18.84
N ILE A 242 -4.68 -8.65 19.22
CA ILE A 242 -4.76 -7.50 18.33
C ILE A 242 -3.51 -6.65 18.52
N VAL A 243 -2.64 -6.64 17.50
CA VAL A 243 -1.36 -5.91 17.50
C VAL A 243 -1.48 -4.66 16.64
N GLY A 244 -1.25 -3.51 17.26
CA GLY A 244 -1.31 -2.22 16.59
C GLY A 244 -1.97 -1.15 17.46
N ARG A 245 -2.12 0.04 16.87
CA ARG A 245 -2.78 1.20 17.48
C ARG A 245 -3.71 1.88 16.48
N GLY A 246 -4.73 2.55 16.99
CA GLY A 246 -5.60 3.36 16.14
C GLY A 246 -6.78 3.97 16.88
N PRO A 247 -7.59 4.78 16.17
CA PRO A 247 -8.61 5.63 16.80
C PRO A 247 -9.76 4.87 17.46
N ILE A 248 -10.04 3.62 17.03
CA ILE A 248 -11.18 2.83 17.56
C ILE A 248 -10.77 1.79 18.61
N THR A 249 -9.54 1.86 19.15
CA THR A 249 -9.02 0.85 20.09
C THR A 249 -9.89 0.71 21.34
N GLU A 250 -10.33 1.81 21.95
CA GLU A 250 -11.15 1.78 23.16
C GLU A 250 -12.57 1.26 22.89
N ASP A 251 -13.13 1.56 21.70
CA ASP A 251 -14.43 1.03 21.29
C ASP A 251 -14.38 -0.50 21.15
N LEU A 252 -13.28 -1.03 20.59
CA LEU A 252 -13.08 -2.49 20.46
C LEU A 252 -12.87 -3.20 21.80
N LYS A 253 -12.19 -2.58 22.77
CA LYS A 253 -12.08 -3.11 24.12
C LYS A 253 -13.44 -3.22 24.79
N LYS A 254 -14.23 -2.15 24.70
CA LYS A 254 -15.60 -2.14 25.22
C LYS A 254 -16.46 -3.20 24.55
N GLN A 255 -16.36 -3.37 23.23
CA GLN A 255 -17.07 -4.42 22.52
C GLN A 255 -16.72 -5.81 23.05
N ALA A 256 -15.45 -6.09 23.31
CA ALA A 256 -15.01 -7.37 23.89
C ALA A 256 -15.57 -7.59 25.30
N GLU A 257 -15.68 -6.53 26.12
CA GLU A 257 -16.33 -6.56 27.45
C GLU A 257 -17.85 -6.83 27.33
N ASP A 258 -18.53 -6.10 26.45
CA ASP A 258 -19.99 -6.24 26.22
C ASP A 258 -20.35 -7.65 25.71
N LEU A 259 -19.45 -8.29 24.96
CA LEU A 259 -19.60 -9.67 24.47
C LEU A 259 -19.16 -10.74 25.48
N GLY A 260 -18.61 -10.36 26.64
CA GLY A 260 -18.15 -11.27 27.71
C GLY A 260 -16.92 -12.11 27.30
N ILE A 261 -16.04 -11.58 26.43
CA ILE A 261 -14.84 -12.27 25.95
C ILE A 261 -13.55 -11.48 26.23
N ALA A 262 -13.59 -10.45 27.06
CA ALA A 262 -12.42 -9.61 27.36
C ALA A 262 -11.23 -10.40 27.93
N ASP A 263 -11.48 -11.52 28.61
CA ASP A 263 -10.46 -12.45 29.13
C ASP A 263 -9.74 -13.24 28.04
N ARG A 264 -10.27 -13.23 26.83
CA ARG A 264 -9.72 -13.95 25.66
C ARG A 264 -9.20 -13.03 24.58
N VAL A 265 -9.41 -11.70 24.67
CA VAL A 265 -8.95 -10.71 23.67
C VAL A 265 -7.81 -9.89 24.26
N ILE A 266 -6.63 -9.97 23.63
CA ILE A 266 -5.40 -9.35 24.07
C ILE A 266 -5.08 -8.18 23.16
N PHE A 267 -5.01 -6.96 23.69
CA PHE A 267 -4.54 -5.77 22.96
C PHE A 267 -3.06 -5.55 23.25
N ALA A 268 -2.19 -5.96 22.34
CA ALA A 268 -0.73 -5.86 22.50
C ALA A 268 -0.20 -4.41 22.34
N GLY A 269 -1.03 -3.50 21.80
CA GLY A 269 -0.60 -2.13 21.50
C GLY A 269 0.27 -2.01 20.26
N GLU A 270 0.84 -0.82 20.07
CA GLU A 270 1.76 -0.55 18.96
C GLU A 270 3.13 -1.17 19.25
N VAL A 271 3.69 -1.87 18.28
CA VAL A 271 4.99 -2.52 18.38
C VAL A 271 5.96 -1.97 17.33
N PRO A 272 7.26 -1.87 17.63
CA PRO A 272 8.27 -1.49 16.66
C PRO A 272 8.25 -2.42 15.44
N HIS A 273 8.44 -1.85 14.24
CA HIS A 273 8.31 -2.59 12.99
C HIS A 273 9.28 -3.77 12.86
N ASP A 274 10.45 -3.69 13.49
CA ASP A 274 11.42 -4.79 13.56
C ASP A 274 10.98 -5.95 14.47
N LYS A 275 10.03 -5.70 15.37
CA LYS A 275 9.45 -6.70 16.27
C LYS A 275 8.16 -7.34 15.75
N VAL A 276 7.56 -6.77 14.71
CA VAL A 276 6.31 -7.31 14.11
C VAL A 276 6.42 -8.79 13.75
N PRO A 277 7.53 -9.28 13.16
CA PRO A 277 7.61 -10.68 12.74
C PRO A 277 7.39 -11.70 13.86
N VAL A 278 7.85 -11.45 15.09
CA VAL A 278 7.67 -12.42 16.20
C VAL A 278 6.19 -12.58 16.56
N TYR A 279 5.35 -11.56 16.37
CA TYR A 279 3.91 -11.66 16.64
C TYR A 279 3.19 -12.56 15.61
N TYR A 280 3.65 -12.59 14.36
CA TYR A 280 3.17 -13.60 13.41
C TYR A 280 3.60 -15.00 13.85
N GLN A 281 4.87 -15.16 14.29
CA GLN A 281 5.40 -16.45 14.76
C GLN A 281 4.66 -17.02 15.99
N MET A 282 4.13 -16.15 16.84
CA MET A 282 3.31 -16.56 17.99
C MET A 282 1.93 -17.08 17.59
N GLY A 283 1.39 -16.60 16.47
CA GLY A 283 0.04 -16.88 16.01
C GLY A 283 -0.11 -18.27 15.39
N ASP A 284 -1.19 -18.97 15.76
CA ASP A 284 -1.61 -20.20 15.11
C ASP A 284 -2.42 -19.91 13.82
N VAL A 285 -3.03 -18.71 13.72
CA VAL A 285 -3.73 -18.21 12.55
C VAL A 285 -3.74 -16.68 12.53
N PHE A 286 -3.49 -16.09 11.36
CA PHE A 286 -3.66 -14.67 11.11
C PHE A 286 -5.09 -14.38 10.61
N LEU A 287 -5.79 -13.46 11.27
CA LEU A 287 -7.16 -13.06 10.94
C LEU A 287 -7.22 -11.69 10.27
N ASN A 288 -8.07 -11.56 9.25
CA ASN A 288 -8.32 -10.27 8.62
C ASN A 288 -9.76 -10.17 8.11
N ALA A 289 -10.42 -9.03 8.32
CA ALA A 289 -11.78 -8.75 7.84
C ALA A 289 -11.85 -7.53 6.89
N SER A 290 -10.70 -6.92 6.55
CA SER A 290 -10.63 -5.77 5.66
C SER A 290 -11.06 -6.14 4.23
N ILE A 291 -11.91 -5.31 3.62
CA ILE A 291 -12.32 -5.40 2.21
C ILE A 291 -11.76 -4.25 1.37
N SER A 292 -11.02 -3.33 2.01
CA SER A 292 -10.47 -2.12 1.39
C SER A 292 -9.00 -2.23 0.97
N GLU A 293 -8.43 -3.44 1.05
CA GLU A 293 -7.03 -3.63 0.69
C GLU A 293 -6.81 -3.48 -0.82
N THR A 294 -5.80 -2.73 -1.19
CA THR A 294 -5.31 -2.68 -2.57
C THR A 294 -4.41 -3.87 -2.89
N GLN A 295 -3.61 -4.31 -1.93
CA GLN A 295 -2.76 -5.50 -2.03
C GLN A 295 -2.82 -6.38 -0.78
N GLY A 296 -2.84 -5.78 0.42
CA GLY A 296 -2.86 -6.50 1.69
C GLY A 296 -1.49 -7.11 2.05
N LEU A 297 -0.50 -6.25 2.29
CA LEU A 297 0.88 -6.68 2.60
C LEU A 297 0.95 -7.61 3.80
N THR A 298 0.08 -7.44 4.79
CA THR A 298 0.00 -8.27 6.00
C THR A 298 -0.34 -9.73 5.72
N PHE A 299 -1.06 -10.02 4.64
CA PHE A 299 -1.27 -11.42 4.22
C PHE A 299 0.04 -12.07 3.80
N VAL A 300 0.84 -11.36 3.00
CA VAL A 300 2.13 -11.86 2.52
C VAL A 300 3.13 -12.01 3.66
N GLU A 301 3.09 -11.09 4.64
CA GLU A 301 3.89 -11.18 5.88
C GLU A 301 3.52 -12.44 6.69
N ALA A 302 2.21 -12.71 6.88
CA ALA A 302 1.74 -13.92 7.57
C ALA A 302 2.17 -15.19 6.82
N MET A 303 2.01 -15.20 5.49
CA MET A 303 2.41 -16.33 4.65
C MET A 303 3.91 -16.62 4.73
N ALA A 304 4.75 -15.58 4.72
CA ALA A 304 6.20 -15.71 4.86
C ALA A 304 6.63 -16.15 6.27
N ALA A 305 5.83 -15.77 7.29
CA ALA A 305 6.02 -16.20 8.68
C ALA A 305 5.52 -17.64 8.94
N GLU A 306 5.02 -18.32 7.91
CA GLU A 306 4.40 -19.65 8.04
C GLU A 306 3.19 -19.67 8.98
N THR A 307 2.49 -18.52 9.10
CA THR A 307 1.27 -18.38 9.88
C THR A 307 0.07 -18.51 8.93
N PRO A 308 -0.81 -19.52 9.11
CA PRO A 308 -1.99 -19.70 8.28
C PRO A 308 -2.86 -18.45 8.25
N VAL A 309 -3.46 -18.15 7.10
CA VAL A 309 -4.36 -17.00 6.91
C VAL A 309 -5.81 -17.47 6.91
N ASN A 310 -6.68 -16.81 7.69
CA ASN A 310 -8.13 -16.90 7.57
C ASN A 310 -8.70 -15.49 7.39
N ALA A 311 -9.13 -15.16 6.18
CA ALA A 311 -9.49 -13.79 5.82
C ALA A 311 -10.89 -13.68 5.22
N ARG A 312 -11.55 -12.53 5.42
CA ARG A 312 -12.80 -12.23 4.74
C ARG A 312 -12.56 -12.20 3.24
N TYR A 313 -13.41 -12.89 2.47
CA TYR A 313 -13.27 -12.97 1.02
C TYR A 313 -13.25 -11.57 0.37
N ASP A 314 -12.24 -11.35 -0.44
CA ASP A 314 -12.07 -10.19 -1.30
C ASP A 314 -11.39 -10.65 -2.61
N LEU A 315 -11.63 -9.93 -3.72
CA LEU A 315 -11.07 -10.29 -5.03
C LEU A 315 -9.53 -10.40 -5.03
N ASN A 316 -8.84 -9.61 -4.18
CA ASN A 316 -7.38 -9.73 -4.04
C ASN A 316 -6.94 -11.11 -3.55
N LEU A 317 -7.81 -11.81 -2.81
CA LEU A 317 -7.48 -13.10 -2.19
C LEU A 317 -7.73 -14.27 -3.12
N GLU A 318 -8.43 -14.05 -4.23
CA GLU A 318 -8.67 -15.10 -5.23
C GLU A 318 -7.36 -15.64 -5.80
N ASP A 319 -6.50 -14.72 -6.28
CA ASP A 319 -5.20 -15.11 -6.86
C ASP A 319 -4.14 -15.35 -5.76
N LEU A 320 -4.25 -14.71 -4.59
CA LEU A 320 -3.27 -14.84 -3.52
C LEU A 320 -3.43 -16.13 -2.72
N LEU A 321 -4.66 -16.43 -2.28
CA LEU A 321 -4.95 -17.53 -1.35
C LEU A 321 -5.71 -18.67 -1.99
N VAL A 322 -6.84 -18.37 -2.68
CA VAL A 322 -7.81 -19.40 -3.08
C VAL A 322 -7.25 -20.32 -4.16
N LYS A 323 -6.80 -19.75 -5.29
CA LYS A 323 -6.25 -20.54 -6.42
C LYS A 323 -4.97 -21.29 -6.09
N ASN A 324 -4.24 -20.81 -5.10
CA ASN A 324 -2.97 -21.41 -4.67
C ASN A 324 -3.13 -22.34 -3.45
N GLU A 325 -4.35 -22.51 -2.93
CA GLU A 325 -4.59 -23.25 -1.68
C GLU A 325 -3.66 -22.80 -0.55
N ALA A 326 -3.42 -21.47 -0.48
CA ALA A 326 -2.41 -20.83 0.38
C ALA A 326 -3.02 -20.16 1.64
N GLY A 327 -4.31 -20.39 1.90
CA GLY A 327 -5.02 -19.84 3.04
C GLY A 327 -6.51 -20.12 2.92
N LEU A 328 -7.24 -19.73 3.95
CA LEU A 328 -8.69 -19.86 4.02
C LEU A 328 -9.37 -18.52 3.88
N VAL A 329 -10.51 -18.52 3.22
CA VAL A 329 -11.38 -17.35 3.12
C VAL A 329 -12.74 -17.66 3.70
N TYR A 330 -13.42 -16.64 4.24
CA TYR A 330 -14.77 -16.76 4.76
C TYR A 330 -15.68 -15.66 4.21
N ARG A 331 -16.94 -15.94 4.05
CA ARG A 331 -18.00 -15.02 3.61
C ARG A 331 -19.02 -14.72 4.71
N ASN A 332 -19.07 -15.60 5.72
CA ASN A 332 -20.00 -15.52 6.84
C ASN A 332 -19.34 -16.03 8.13
N GLU A 333 -20.06 -15.91 9.23
CA GLU A 333 -19.64 -16.30 10.58
C GLU A 333 -19.36 -17.81 10.69
N GLU A 334 -20.22 -18.64 10.09
CA GLU A 334 -20.09 -20.10 10.14
C GLU A 334 -18.80 -20.55 9.45
N GLU A 335 -18.51 -20.03 8.25
CA GLU A 335 -17.26 -20.31 7.54
C GLU A 335 -16.04 -19.84 8.34
N PHE A 336 -16.11 -18.66 8.99
CA PHE A 336 -15.03 -18.14 9.83
C PHE A 336 -14.69 -19.10 10.97
N VAL A 337 -15.70 -19.55 11.72
CA VAL A 337 -15.52 -20.47 12.87
C VAL A 337 -15.02 -21.82 12.38
N ASN A 338 -15.65 -22.41 11.34
CA ASN A 338 -15.28 -23.70 10.80
C ASN A 338 -13.84 -23.73 10.29
N ASN A 339 -13.39 -22.67 9.63
CA ASN A 339 -12.00 -22.53 9.16
C ASN A 339 -11.00 -22.58 10.31
N ILE A 340 -11.27 -21.83 11.40
CA ILE A 340 -10.40 -21.78 12.57
C ILE A 340 -10.37 -23.13 13.29
N MET A 341 -11.53 -23.78 13.43
CA MET A 341 -11.63 -25.11 14.04
C MET A 341 -10.90 -26.18 13.21
N LEU A 342 -10.97 -26.09 11.88
CA LEU A 342 -10.25 -26.98 10.96
C LEU A 342 -8.74 -26.81 11.14
N LEU A 343 -8.23 -25.56 11.16
CA LEU A 343 -6.81 -25.27 11.37
C LEU A 343 -6.28 -25.80 12.72
N LYS A 344 -7.10 -25.77 13.77
CA LYS A 344 -6.72 -26.34 15.08
C LYS A 344 -6.69 -27.86 15.05
N LYS A 345 -7.69 -28.50 14.42
CA LYS A 345 -7.91 -29.94 14.48
C LYS A 345 -7.02 -30.72 13.52
N ASP A 346 -6.82 -30.22 12.30
CA ASP A 346 -6.15 -30.93 11.22
C ASP A 346 -4.76 -30.33 10.95
N LYS A 347 -3.74 -30.93 11.58
CA LYS A 347 -2.34 -30.50 11.43
C LYS A 347 -1.79 -30.71 10.03
N GLU A 348 -2.21 -31.79 9.34
CA GLU A 348 -1.72 -32.09 7.99
C GLU A 348 -2.26 -31.05 7.00
N PHE A 349 -3.55 -30.78 7.06
CA PHE A 349 -4.20 -29.73 6.27
C PHE A 349 -3.52 -28.36 6.51
N ARG A 350 -3.32 -27.98 7.79
CA ARG A 350 -2.64 -26.74 8.17
C ARG A 350 -1.23 -26.66 7.57
N ASN A 351 -0.43 -27.73 7.68
CA ASN A 351 0.92 -27.77 7.15
C ASN A 351 0.95 -27.62 5.62
N ASN A 352 -0.01 -28.21 4.92
CA ASN A 352 -0.13 -28.07 3.46
C ASN A 352 -0.42 -26.62 3.06
N ILE A 353 -1.39 -25.98 3.72
CA ILE A 353 -1.69 -24.55 3.50
C ILE A 353 -0.47 -23.67 3.75
N VAL A 354 0.22 -23.87 4.87
CA VAL A 354 1.44 -23.11 5.24
C VAL A 354 2.52 -23.26 4.18
N LYS A 355 2.77 -24.47 3.71
CA LYS A 355 3.76 -24.72 2.66
C LYS A 355 3.41 -24.00 1.36
N ASN A 356 2.16 -24.06 0.94
CA ASN A 356 1.69 -23.37 -0.26
C ASN A 356 1.81 -21.85 -0.08
N ALA A 357 1.38 -21.32 1.08
CA ALA A 357 1.47 -19.91 1.44
C ALA A 357 2.91 -19.39 1.38
N PHE A 358 3.85 -20.12 2.00
CA PHE A 358 5.25 -19.76 1.97
C PHE A 358 5.79 -19.70 0.53
N ASN A 359 5.48 -20.70 -0.30
CA ASN A 359 5.90 -20.72 -1.71
C ASN A 359 5.34 -19.52 -2.48
N VAL A 360 4.06 -19.19 -2.31
CA VAL A 360 3.43 -18.04 -2.96
C VAL A 360 4.06 -16.74 -2.47
N SER A 361 4.37 -16.61 -1.19
CA SER A 361 5.00 -15.41 -0.63
C SER A 361 6.32 -15.06 -1.31
N GLN A 362 7.08 -16.05 -1.82
CA GLN A 362 8.35 -15.85 -2.50
C GLN A 362 8.24 -15.04 -3.80
N ASP A 363 7.03 -14.89 -4.36
CA ASP A 363 6.79 -14.02 -5.51
C ASP A 363 6.66 -12.54 -5.14
N TYR A 364 6.59 -12.25 -3.85
CA TYR A 364 6.41 -10.91 -3.27
C TYR A 364 7.68 -10.39 -2.58
N THR A 365 8.85 -10.98 -2.85
CA THR A 365 10.10 -10.47 -2.31
C THR A 365 10.47 -9.11 -2.90
N ALA A 366 11.21 -8.33 -2.13
CA ALA A 366 11.72 -7.03 -2.56
C ALA A 366 12.55 -7.14 -3.86
N GLU A 367 13.37 -8.20 -3.98
CA GLU A 367 14.19 -8.46 -5.15
C GLU A 367 13.35 -8.65 -6.41
N LYS A 368 12.34 -9.54 -6.39
CA LYS A 368 11.43 -9.77 -7.53
C LYS A 368 10.65 -8.52 -7.90
N PHE A 369 10.24 -7.72 -6.92
CA PHE A 369 9.62 -6.43 -7.16
C PHE A 369 10.54 -5.51 -7.95
N GLY A 370 11.78 -5.33 -7.49
CA GLY A 370 12.79 -4.53 -8.17
C GLY A 370 13.07 -5.02 -9.59
N GLU A 371 13.14 -6.34 -9.82
CA GLU A 371 13.33 -6.94 -11.15
C GLU A 371 12.18 -6.68 -12.11
N ARG A 372 10.95 -6.89 -11.65
CA ARG A 372 9.74 -6.67 -12.46
C ARG A 372 9.60 -5.20 -12.86
N VAL A 373 9.84 -4.27 -11.93
CA VAL A 373 9.78 -2.83 -12.22
C VAL A 373 10.93 -2.41 -13.15
N GLU A 374 12.14 -2.93 -12.94
CA GLU A 374 13.29 -2.70 -13.84
C GLU A 374 12.99 -3.16 -15.27
N ALA A 375 12.34 -4.30 -15.44
CA ALA A 375 11.94 -4.81 -16.76
C ALA A 375 10.95 -3.86 -17.45
N VAL A 376 9.97 -3.31 -16.71
CA VAL A 376 9.06 -2.29 -17.24
C VAL A 376 9.84 -1.05 -17.69
N TYR A 377 10.80 -0.57 -16.90
CA TYR A 377 11.60 0.59 -17.27
C TYR A 377 12.38 0.36 -18.59
N LYS A 378 13.07 -0.79 -18.70
CA LYS A 378 13.84 -1.13 -19.91
C LYS A 378 12.92 -1.14 -21.13
N LYS A 379 11.80 -1.85 -21.04
CA LYS A 379 10.80 -1.91 -22.12
C LYS A 379 10.27 -0.53 -22.47
N THR A 380 9.90 0.28 -21.48
CA THR A 380 9.35 1.62 -21.72
C THR A 380 10.37 2.55 -22.38
N ILE A 381 11.66 2.46 -22.02
CA ILE A 381 12.72 3.27 -22.66
C ILE A 381 12.94 2.82 -24.12
N GLU A 382 12.92 1.52 -24.40
CA GLU A 382 13.10 0.95 -25.75
C GLU A 382 11.94 1.32 -26.69
N GLU A 383 10.70 1.34 -26.16
CA GLU A 383 9.48 1.62 -26.94
C GLU A 383 9.12 3.12 -26.96
N TYR A 384 9.89 3.99 -26.28
CA TYR A 384 9.57 5.40 -26.14
C TYR A 384 9.67 6.15 -27.47
N ASP A 385 8.52 6.64 -27.97
CA ASP A 385 8.43 7.57 -29.08
C ASP A 385 8.01 8.94 -28.58
N ILE A 386 8.90 9.92 -28.75
CA ILE A 386 8.67 11.31 -28.34
C ILE A 386 7.39 11.86 -28.98
N ASN A 387 7.14 11.58 -30.26
CA ASN A 387 5.99 12.13 -30.99
C ASN A 387 4.68 11.51 -30.50
N GLU A 388 4.66 10.20 -30.20
CA GLU A 388 3.50 9.51 -29.64
C GLU A 388 3.21 10.00 -28.22
N SER A 389 4.21 10.09 -27.38
CA SER A 389 4.09 10.63 -26.02
C SER A 389 3.60 12.07 -26.01
N PHE A 390 4.10 12.91 -26.93
CA PHE A 390 3.56 14.26 -27.09
C PHE A 390 2.08 14.25 -27.50
N THR A 391 1.61 13.29 -28.27
CA THR A 391 0.19 13.15 -28.65
C THR A 391 -0.66 12.69 -27.46
N ILE A 392 -0.18 11.73 -26.67
CA ILE A 392 -0.83 11.26 -25.42
C ILE A 392 -0.99 12.42 -24.42
N PHE A 393 -0.01 13.31 -24.33
CA PHE A 393 -0.04 14.50 -23.45
C PHE A 393 -0.74 15.71 -24.07
N ARG A 394 -0.83 15.79 -25.42
CA ARG A 394 -1.50 16.86 -26.17
C ARG A 394 -3.02 16.73 -26.18
N GLY A 395 -3.63 16.87 -25.05
CA GLY A 395 -4.86 17.63 -25.09
C GLY A 395 -4.44 19.10 -25.23
N GLU A 396 -4.31 19.63 -26.44
CA GLU A 396 -3.80 21.00 -26.71
C GLU A 396 -4.47 22.13 -25.89
N LYS A 397 -5.70 21.93 -25.43
CA LYS A 397 -6.41 22.82 -24.53
C LYS A 397 -5.80 22.91 -23.12
N TYR A 398 -5.16 21.87 -22.60
CA TYR A 398 -4.73 21.82 -21.19
C TYR A 398 -3.40 22.53 -20.96
N ILE A 399 -2.45 22.38 -21.89
CA ILE A 399 -1.15 23.11 -21.83
C ILE A 399 -1.39 24.60 -22.04
N GLN A 400 -2.33 24.99 -22.91
CA GLN A 400 -2.71 26.40 -23.09
C GLN A 400 -3.41 26.97 -21.86
N GLN A 401 -4.27 26.21 -21.17
CA GLN A 401 -4.89 26.64 -19.92
C GLN A 401 -3.86 26.83 -18.81
N ILE A 402 -2.91 25.92 -18.64
CA ILE A 402 -1.87 26.04 -17.60
C ILE A 402 -0.91 27.18 -17.94
N ARG A 403 -0.52 27.35 -19.20
CA ARG A 403 0.29 28.52 -19.63
C ARG A 403 -0.45 29.84 -19.37
N ARG A 404 -1.78 29.90 -19.57
CA ARG A 404 -2.60 31.05 -19.16
C ARG A 404 -2.62 31.26 -17.65
N TRP A 405 -2.73 30.20 -16.85
CA TRP A 405 -2.72 30.28 -15.37
C TRP A 405 -1.34 30.74 -14.83
N THR A 406 -0.25 30.27 -15.40
CA THR A 406 1.10 30.67 -14.99
C THR A 406 1.46 32.08 -15.47
N SER A 407 0.97 32.50 -16.63
CA SER A 407 1.17 33.88 -17.12
C SER A 407 0.34 34.92 -16.36
N ILE A 408 -0.84 34.59 -15.86
CA ILE A 408 -1.67 35.46 -15.01
C ILE A 408 -0.99 35.72 -13.65
N LYS A 409 -0.31 34.71 -13.05
CA LYS A 409 0.47 34.90 -11.80
C LYS A 409 1.73 35.75 -11.97
N SER A 410 2.34 35.75 -13.16
CA SER A 410 3.50 36.61 -13.44
C SER A 410 3.11 38.07 -13.73
N SER A 411 1.85 38.38 -14.02
CA SER A 411 1.33 39.70 -14.33
C SER A 411 0.70 40.44 -13.12
N GLY A 412 0.66 39.84 -11.92
CA GLY A 412 0.18 40.46 -10.70
C GLY A 412 -1.32 40.76 -10.64
N ARG A 413 -2.13 40.24 -11.57
CA ARG A 413 -3.59 40.45 -11.57
C ARG A 413 -4.32 39.28 -10.94
N SER A 414 -5.12 39.55 -9.90
CA SER A 414 -6.01 38.57 -9.27
C SER A 414 -7.14 38.16 -10.24
N PRO A 415 -7.49 36.87 -10.36
CA PRO A 415 -8.62 36.40 -11.18
C PRO A 415 -10.01 36.78 -10.63
N TRP A 416 -10.07 37.41 -9.45
CA TRP A 416 -11.32 37.67 -8.71
C TRP A 416 -11.69 39.14 -8.63
N SER A 417 -11.11 40.01 -9.46
CA SER A 417 -11.55 41.40 -9.58
C SER A 417 -12.43 41.57 -10.83
N LYS A 418 -13.65 41.10 -10.74
CA LYS A 418 -14.86 41.64 -11.34
C LYS A 418 -16.06 41.02 -10.65
#